data_54520304642f6aba501df3e80a6a23db
#
_entry.id   54520304642f6aba501df3e80a6a23db
#
_cell.length_a   1.000
_cell.length_b   1.000
_cell.length_c   1.000
_cell.angle_alpha   90.00
_cell.angle_beta   90.00
_cell.angle_gamma   90.00
#
_symmetry.space_group_name_H-M   'P 1'
#
loop_
_entity.id
_entity.type
_entity.pdbx_description
1 polymer ?
#
loop_
_entity_poly.entity_id
_entity_poly.type
_entity_poly.pdbx_seq_one_letter_code
_entity_poly.pdbx_strand_id
1 'polypeptide(L)'
;LHIYFKQECYGVPYVPEGQWLCRKCLHSPSHPVDCCLCPNKGGAFKQTNDNRWAHVVCGLWIPEIMFANLIFLEPIENVEKIEAARWRLACYLCKQKNVGACIQCHKSNCYTAFHVTCAQQAGLYMKIEQSEKISGPAGIRKSAFCDVHSPSGYKAGVSRGMYANSDEELTSEKPGKRQKKLKDVRKLLNKRRNYTAPISFPVIPPEKLKEITDNIDVRNKEEFMNRIHAYWKMKREYRSGVPLLRRLVASSSKSNLALLSIDKDSSEMISNLKFWQQIRQDLEKARLLSELSRKREKIKRELFRNFISINDTLLYPTMNLMKNLIDELQVTY
;
A
#
# COMPACT_ATOMS: atom_id res chain seq x y z
N LEU A 1 15.02 3.38 -0.33
CA LEU A 1 13.93 3.91 -1.16
C LEU A 1 13.06 4.80 -0.28
N HIS A 2 13.24 6.14 -0.40
CA HIS A 2 12.36 7.10 0.25
C HIS A 2 11.10 7.23 -0.62
N ILE A 3 10.02 6.57 -0.24
CA ILE A 3 8.71 6.78 -0.85
C ILE A 3 7.97 7.75 0.08
N TYR A 4 7.63 8.92 -0.43
CA TYR A 4 6.81 9.89 0.30
C TYR A 4 5.35 9.48 0.19
N PHE A 5 4.73 9.18 1.32
CA PHE A 5 3.29 8.95 1.43
C PHE A 5 2.63 10.14 2.12
N LYS A 6 1.48 10.58 1.62
CA LYS A 6 0.60 11.38 2.46
C LYS A 6 0.12 10.50 3.61
N GLN A 7 0.29 10.97 4.83
CA GLN A 7 -0.02 10.27 6.07
C GLN A 7 -1.43 9.65 6.06
N GLU A 8 -2.42 10.45 5.76
CA GLU A 8 -3.83 10.05 5.69
C GLU A 8 -4.10 8.99 4.60
N CYS A 9 -3.46 9.12 3.43
CA CYS A 9 -3.67 8.20 2.31
C CYS A 9 -3.10 6.80 2.55
N TYR A 10 -2.22 6.64 3.54
CA TYR A 10 -1.66 5.34 3.90
C TYR A 10 -2.21 4.80 5.23
N GLY A 11 -3.08 5.54 5.89
CA GLY A 11 -3.60 5.17 7.20
C GLY A 11 -2.53 5.22 8.30
N VAL A 12 -1.84 6.35 8.41
CA VAL A 12 -0.89 6.65 9.49
C VAL A 12 -1.48 7.79 10.30
N PRO A 13 -2.27 7.51 11.33
CA PRO A 13 -2.94 8.54 12.12
C PRO A 13 -1.96 9.45 12.85
N TYR A 14 -0.79 8.91 13.20
CA TYR A 14 0.27 9.64 13.89
C TYR A 14 1.61 9.37 13.22
N VAL A 15 2.38 10.42 12.96
CA VAL A 15 3.76 10.29 12.49
C VAL A 15 4.62 9.86 13.67
N PRO A 16 5.17 8.64 13.69
CA PRO A 16 6.07 8.23 14.75
C PRO A 16 7.38 9.01 14.69
N GLU A 17 7.96 9.26 15.83
CA GLU A 17 9.31 9.82 15.91
C GLU A 17 10.33 8.79 15.45
N GLY A 18 11.31 9.23 14.67
CA GLY A 18 12.37 8.40 14.14
C GLY A 18 12.04 7.72 12.80
N GLN A 19 12.70 6.62 12.52
CA GLN A 19 12.57 5.92 11.26
C GLN A 19 11.26 5.13 11.18
N TRP A 20 10.39 5.53 10.27
CA TRP A 20 9.16 4.82 9.97
C TRP A 20 9.32 3.93 8.73
N LEU A 21 8.77 2.72 8.79
CA LEU A 21 8.74 1.77 7.67
C LEU A 21 7.29 1.44 7.30
N CYS A 22 6.97 1.49 6.01
CA CYS A 22 5.67 1.03 5.53
C CYS A 22 5.51 -0.49 5.73
N ARG A 23 4.29 -1.01 5.70
CA ARG A 23 4.01 -2.45 5.93
C ARG A 23 4.81 -3.36 5.00
N LYS A 24 4.93 -2.99 3.70
CA LYS A 24 5.77 -3.73 2.75
C LYS A 24 7.23 -3.78 3.19
N CYS A 25 7.82 -2.66 3.59
CA CYS A 25 9.21 -2.62 4.04
C CYS A 25 9.43 -3.35 5.38
N LEU A 26 8.38 -3.44 6.19
CA LEU A 26 8.42 -4.16 7.46
C LEU A 26 8.39 -5.69 7.24
N HIS A 27 7.45 -6.19 6.43
CA HIS A 27 7.21 -7.62 6.24
C HIS A 27 8.03 -8.23 5.10
N SER A 28 8.18 -7.52 4.00
CA SER A 28 8.89 -7.98 2.80
C SER A 28 9.90 -6.95 2.28
N PRO A 29 10.96 -6.67 3.04
CA PRO A 29 11.89 -5.60 2.70
C PRO A 29 12.73 -5.89 1.46
N SER A 30 13.13 -7.15 1.28
CA SER A 30 14.07 -7.58 0.24
C SER A 30 13.39 -8.05 -1.04
N HIS A 31 12.11 -8.39 -0.97
CA HIS A 31 11.39 -8.94 -2.12
C HIS A 31 10.38 -7.93 -2.67
N PRO A 32 10.29 -7.81 -4.00
CA PRO A 32 9.22 -7.06 -4.61
C PRO A 32 7.88 -7.72 -4.29
N VAL A 33 6.84 -6.91 -4.11
CA VAL A 33 5.47 -7.39 -3.95
C VAL A 33 4.63 -6.85 -5.09
N ASP A 34 3.74 -7.69 -5.59
CA ASP A 34 2.80 -7.35 -6.65
C ASP A 34 1.41 -7.10 -6.07
N CYS A 35 0.68 -6.20 -6.69
CA CYS A 35 -0.70 -5.93 -6.33
C CYS A 35 -1.61 -7.00 -6.93
N CYS A 36 -2.43 -7.66 -6.10
CA CYS A 36 -3.42 -8.61 -6.62
C CYS A 36 -4.54 -7.93 -7.44
N LEU A 37 -4.70 -6.60 -7.33
CA LEU A 37 -5.80 -5.85 -7.95
C LEU A 37 -5.39 -5.07 -9.22
N CYS A 38 -4.11 -4.95 -9.51
CA CYS A 38 -3.63 -4.25 -10.71
C CYS A 38 -2.22 -4.69 -11.13
N PRO A 39 -1.84 -4.51 -12.40
CA PRO A 39 -0.52 -4.94 -12.90
C PRO A 39 0.62 -3.98 -12.58
N ASN A 40 0.37 -2.85 -11.93
CA ASN A 40 1.39 -1.84 -11.69
C ASN A 40 2.21 -2.17 -10.44
N LYS A 41 3.52 -1.92 -10.52
CA LYS A 41 4.49 -2.16 -9.45
C LYS A 41 4.80 -0.88 -8.69
N GLY A 42 5.28 -1.06 -7.45
CA GLY A 42 5.63 0.07 -6.58
C GLY A 42 4.42 0.79 -5.98
N GLY A 43 4.64 1.71 -5.08
CA GLY A 43 3.58 2.47 -4.41
C GLY A 43 3.27 1.97 -3.00
N ALA A 44 2.10 2.34 -2.50
CA ALA A 44 1.64 2.10 -1.15
C ALA A 44 0.87 0.78 -1.04
N PHE A 45 1.46 -0.22 -0.41
CA PHE A 45 0.87 -1.54 -0.23
C PHE A 45 0.41 -1.77 1.19
N LYS A 46 -0.72 -2.47 1.32
CA LYS A 46 -1.21 -3.10 2.55
C LYS A 46 -1.50 -4.56 2.29
N GLN A 47 -1.50 -5.36 3.34
CA GLN A 47 -1.80 -6.77 3.26
C GLN A 47 -3.32 -7.00 3.21
N THR A 48 -3.74 -7.98 2.44
CA THR A 48 -5.11 -8.47 2.42
C THR A 48 -5.34 -9.50 3.53
N ASN A 49 -6.59 -9.82 3.82
CA ASN A 49 -6.96 -10.82 4.82
C ASN A 49 -6.44 -12.22 4.47
N ASP A 50 -6.19 -12.50 3.19
CA ASP A 50 -5.65 -13.75 2.65
C ASP A 50 -4.12 -13.70 2.42
N ASN A 51 -3.42 -12.78 3.08
CA ASN A 51 -1.96 -12.60 3.04
C ASN A 51 -1.37 -12.18 1.68
N ARG A 52 -2.19 -11.81 0.69
CA ARG A 52 -1.71 -11.15 -0.53
C ARG A 52 -1.44 -9.67 -0.28
N TRP A 53 -0.95 -8.98 -1.29
CA TRP A 53 -0.67 -7.55 -1.23
C TRP A 53 -1.56 -6.79 -2.21
N ALA A 54 -2.06 -5.63 -1.79
CA ALA A 54 -2.77 -4.73 -2.68
C ALA A 54 -2.37 -3.27 -2.42
N HIS A 55 -2.47 -2.44 -3.44
CA HIS A 55 -2.32 -1.00 -3.24
C HIS A 55 -3.49 -0.47 -2.42
N VAL A 56 -3.21 0.42 -1.49
CA VAL A 56 -4.26 1.11 -0.71
C VAL A 56 -5.24 1.82 -1.63
N VAL A 57 -4.74 2.48 -2.67
CA VAL A 57 -5.59 3.17 -3.66
C VAL A 57 -6.49 2.20 -4.42
N CYS A 58 -6.03 0.99 -4.75
CA CYS A 58 -6.89 -0.02 -5.38
C CYS A 58 -8.02 -0.44 -4.45
N GLY A 59 -7.69 -0.70 -3.17
CA GLY A 59 -8.70 -1.02 -2.15
C GLY A 59 -9.69 0.11 -1.90
N LEU A 60 -9.24 1.36 -1.97
CA LEU A 60 -10.13 2.52 -1.81
C LEU A 60 -11.13 2.69 -2.94
N TRP A 61 -10.77 2.33 -4.18
CA TRP A 61 -11.58 2.64 -5.36
C TRP A 61 -12.44 1.49 -5.87
N ILE A 62 -12.07 0.24 -5.59
CA ILE A 62 -12.90 -0.91 -5.97
C ILE A 62 -14.07 -1.03 -4.99
N PRO A 63 -15.33 -0.99 -5.46
CA PRO A 63 -16.49 -0.86 -4.57
C PRO A 63 -16.68 -2.01 -3.59
N GLU A 64 -16.37 -3.23 -4.00
CA GLU A 64 -16.57 -4.46 -3.22
C GLU A 64 -15.57 -4.60 -2.08
N ILE A 65 -14.45 -3.88 -2.16
CA ILE A 65 -13.37 -3.95 -1.17
C ILE A 65 -13.69 -3.10 0.05
N MET A 66 -13.36 -3.64 1.20
CA MET A 66 -13.45 -2.97 2.49
C MET A 66 -12.12 -3.03 3.23
N PHE A 67 -11.95 -2.12 4.17
CA PHE A 67 -10.85 -2.16 5.14
C PHE A 67 -11.41 -2.55 6.50
N ALA A 68 -10.78 -3.53 7.14
CA ALA A 68 -11.20 -3.94 8.48
C ALA A 68 -11.07 -2.78 9.48
N ASN A 69 -10.06 -1.95 9.31
CA ASN A 69 -9.86 -0.72 10.06
C ASN A 69 -9.72 0.46 9.10
N LEU A 70 -10.64 1.42 9.17
CA LEU A 70 -10.65 2.59 8.29
C LEU A 70 -9.58 3.64 8.65
N ILE A 71 -9.09 3.64 9.88
CA ILE A 71 -8.04 4.57 10.32
C ILE A 71 -6.68 4.14 9.80
N PHE A 72 -6.39 2.82 9.87
CA PHE A 72 -5.10 2.25 9.44
C PHE A 72 -5.14 1.73 8.02
N LEU A 73 -6.31 1.65 7.39
CA LEU A 73 -6.54 1.11 6.06
C LEU A 73 -5.94 -0.32 5.91
N GLU A 74 -6.17 -1.16 6.92
CA GLU A 74 -5.68 -2.56 6.95
C GLU A 74 -6.43 -3.44 7.95
N PRO A 75 -6.49 -4.77 7.71
CA PRO A 75 -6.23 -5.40 6.42
C PRO A 75 -7.25 -5.02 5.35
N ILE A 76 -6.91 -5.28 4.09
CA ILE A 76 -7.82 -5.16 2.94
C ILE A 76 -8.66 -6.43 2.88
N GLU A 77 -9.98 -6.31 2.90
CA GLU A 77 -10.93 -7.43 2.94
C GLU A 77 -11.83 -7.46 1.70
N ASN A 78 -12.50 -8.61 1.50
CA ASN A 78 -13.49 -8.86 0.44
C ASN A 78 -12.92 -8.88 -0.98
N VAL A 79 -11.66 -9.23 -1.15
CA VAL A 79 -11.06 -9.38 -2.49
C VAL A 79 -11.76 -10.51 -3.26
N GLU A 80 -12.22 -11.54 -2.57
CA GLU A 80 -13.00 -12.66 -3.11
C GLU A 80 -14.41 -12.27 -3.59
N LYS A 81 -14.96 -11.17 -3.06
CA LYS A 81 -16.30 -10.68 -3.43
C LYS A 81 -16.31 -9.79 -4.66
N ILE A 82 -15.14 -9.53 -5.26
CA ILE A 82 -15.06 -8.74 -6.49
C ILE A 82 -15.71 -9.52 -7.62
N GLU A 83 -16.68 -8.90 -8.29
CA GLU A 83 -17.38 -9.50 -9.43
C GLU A 83 -16.41 -10.03 -10.50
N ALA A 84 -16.66 -11.24 -10.99
CA ALA A 84 -15.86 -11.85 -12.05
C ALA A 84 -15.78 -10.99 -13.33
N ALA A 85 -16.79 -10.19 -13.58
CA ALA A 85 -16.83 -9.26 -14.70
C ALA A 85 -15.67 -8.25 -14.64
N ARG A 86 -15.34 -7.71 -13.46
CA ARG A 86 -14.24 -6.73 -13.30
C ARG A 86 -12.86 -7.29 -13.66
N TRP A 87 -12.65 -8.57 -13.43
CA TRP A 87 -11.41 -9.26 -13.78
C TRP A 87 -11.27 -9.50 -15.28
N ARG A 88 -12.40 -9.69 -15.98
CA ARG A 88 -12.44 -9.95 -17.42
C ARG A 88 -12.30 -8.69 -18.29
N LEU A 89 -12.54 -7.51 -17.71
CA LEU A 89 -12.45 -6.25 -18.43
C LEU A 89 -11.03 -5.94 -18.89
N ALA A 90 -10.90 -5.42 -20.12
CA ALA A 90 -9.63 -4.92 -20.61
C ALA A 90 -9.43 -3.46 -20.23
N CYS A 91 -8.35 -3.14 -19.55
CA CYS A 91 -8.01 -1.75 -19.26
C CYS A 91 -7.68 -0.98 -20.54
N TYR A 92 -8.44 0.08 -20.85
CA TYR A 92 -8.21 0.85 -22.08
C TYR A 92 -6.88 1.61 -22.12
N LEU A 93 -6.29 1.90 -20.93
CA LEU A 93 -5.01 2.58 -20.81
C LEU A 93 -3.84 1.62 -21.09
N CYS A 94 -3.76 0.52 -20.38
CA CYS A 94 -2.64 -0.41 -20.50
C CYS A 94 -2.88 -1.60 -21.44
N LYS A 95 -4.11 -1.79 -21.90
CA LYS A 95 -4.54 -2.86 -22.81
C LYS A 95 -4.41 -4.29 -22.25
N GLN A 96 -4.13 -4.43 -20.95
CA GLN A 96 -4.11 -5.75 -20.32
C GLN A 96 -5.52 -6.20 -19.95
N LYS A 97 -5.77 -7.49 -20.15
CA LYS A 97 -7.02 -8.19 -19.84
C LYS A 97 -6.71 -9.33 -18.87
N ASN A 98 -7.64 -9.66 -18.00
CA ASN A 98 -7.50 -10.71 -16.99
C ASN A 98 -6.33 -10.50 -15.99
N VAL A 99 -5.84 -9.29 -15.84
CA VAL A 99 -4.78 -8.93 -14.90
C VAL A 99 -5.26 -7.79 -14.02
N GLY A 100 -5.67 -8.12 -12.80
CA GLY A 100 -6.27 -7.18 -11.87
C GLY A 100 -7.74 -6.83 -12.18
N ALA A 101 -8.36 -6.11 -11.25
CA ALA A 101 -9.77 -5.72 -11.33
C ALA A 101 -9.91 -4.29 -11.87
N CYS A 102 -10.74 -4.10 -12.89
CA CYS A 102 -11.02 -2.80 -13.48
C CYS A 102 -12.22 -2.12 -12.80
N ILE A 103 -12.16 -0.80 -12.72
CA ILE A 103 -13.32 0.06 -12.47
C ILE A 103 -13.75 0.68 -13.80
N GLN A 104 -14.97 1.18 -13.87
CA GLN A 104 -15.56 1.78 -15.07
C GLN A 104 -15.79 3.28 -14.91
N CYS A 105 -15.90 3.98 -16.03
CA CYS A 105 -16.25 5.39 -16.05
C CYS A 105 -17.61 5.61 -15.37
N HIS A 106 -17.70 6.64 -14.52
CA HIS A 106 -18.92 6.96 -13.78
C HIS A 106 -20.04 7.56 -14.65
N LYS A 107 -19.75 8.00 -15.87
CA LYS A 107 -20.76 8.53 -16.81
C LYS A 107 -21.70 7.41 -17.24
N SER A 108 -23.01 7.65 -17.10
CA SER A 108 -24.03 6.74 -17.62
C SER A 108 -23.77 6.44 -19.11
N ASN A 109 -23.96 5.18 -19.50
CA ASN A 109 -23.73 4.67 -20.87
C ASN A 109 -22.26 4.72 -21.33
N CYS A 110 -21.29 4.83 -20.40
CA CYS A 110 -19.87 4.71 -20.71
C CYS A 110 -19.28 3.43 -20.09
N TYR A 111 -18.89 2.50 -20.94
CA TYR A 111 -18.34 1.20 -20.53
C TYR A 111 -16.80 1.18 -20.53
N THR A 112 -16.16 2.36 -20.58
CA THR A 112 -14.70 2.44 -20.56
C THR A 112 -14.16 1.96 -19.23
N ALA A 113 -13.39 0.86 -19.26
CA ALA A 113 -12.81 0.22 -18.07
C ALA A 113 -11.32 0.51 -17.93
N PHE A 114 -10.86 0.66 -16.71
CA PHE A 114 -9.45 0.92 -16.40
C PHE A 114 -9.06 0.45 -14.99
N HIS A 115 -7.80 0.08 -14.82
CA HIS A 115 -7.27 -0.17 -13.47
C HIS A 115 -7.13 1.14 -12.71
N VAL A 116 -7.38 1.12 -11.42
CA VAL A 116 -7.29 2.28 -10.53
C VAL A 116 -5.94 3.00 -10.63
N THR A 117 -4.86 2.25 -10.53
CA THR A 117 -3.50 2.82 -10.62
C THR A 117 -3.13 3.30 -12.02
N CYS A 118 -3.70 2.69 -13.07
CA CYS A 118 -3.53 3.18 -14.43
C CYS A 118 -4.23 4.54 -14.61
N ALA A 119 -5.45 4.68 -14.09
CA ALA A 119 -6.20 5.93 -14.08
C ALA A 119 -5.46 7.03 -13.32
N GLN A 120 -4.97 6.73 -12.13
CA GLN A 120 -4.19 7.65 -11.31
C GLN A 120 -2.91 8.11 -12.04
N GLN A 121 -2.17 7.20 -12.66
CA GLN A 121 -0.93 7.52 -13.38
C GLN A 121 -1.17 8.26 -14.69
N ALA A 122 -2.33 8.04 -15.31
CA ALA A 122 -2.77 8.78 -16.49
C ALA A 122 -3.35 10.17 -16.15
N GLY A 123 -3.52 10.47 -14.86
CA GLY A 123 -4.12 11.71 -14.40
C GLY A 123 -5.58 11.84 -14.77
N LEU A 124 -6.34 10.75 -14.78
CA LEU A 124 -7.78 10.81 -15.01
C LEU A 124 -8.48 11.48 -13.82
N TYR A 125 -9.64 12.09 -14.10
CA TYR A 125 -10.41 12.71 -13.04
C TYR A 125 -11.02 11.65 -12.13
N MET A 126 -10.60 11.67 -10.88
CA MET A 126 -11.03 10.74 -9.83
C MET A 126 -11.37 11.56 -8.59
N LYS A 127 -12.64 11.53 -8.15
CA LYS A 127 -13.14 12.32 -7.02
C LYS A 127 -13.81 11.43 -5.98
N ILE A 128 -13.53 11.70 -4.72
CA ILE A 128 -14.21 11.12 -3.57
C ILE A 128 -14.97 12.26 -2.90
N GLU A 129 -16.28 12.11 -2.78
CA GLU A 129 -17.17 13.10 -2.17
C GLU A 129 -17.86 12.48 -0.97
N GLN A 130 -17.99 13.28 0.08
CA GLN A 130 -18.82 12.92 1.23
C GLN A 130 -20.25 13.37 0.92
N SER A 131 -21.20 12.46 0.94
CA SER A 131 -22.61 12.75 0.70
C SER A 131 -23.35 12.85 2.02
N GLU A 132 -23.83 14.04 2.34
CA GLU A 132 -24.63 14.30 3.54
C GLU A 132 -26.02 13.64 3.51
N LYS A 133 -26.46 13.19 2.33
CA LYS A 133 -27.83 12.67 2.09
C LYS A 133 -28.00 11.19 2.40
N ILE A 134 -26.93 10.45 2.76
CA ILE A 134 -26.98 9.02 3.05
C ILE A 134 -26.49 8.83 4.49
N SER A 135 -27.42 8.64 5.39
CA SER A 135 -27.15 8.30 6.81
C SER A 135 -26.57 6.89 6.87
N GLY A 136 -25.27 6.77 7.14
CA GLY A 136 -24.58 5.50 7.34
C GLY A 136 -23.10 5.57 6.94
N PRO A 137 -22.30 4.53 7.24
CA PRO A 137 -20.89 4.46 6.85
C PRO A 137 -20.68 4.45 5.31
N ALA A 138 -21.75 4.43 4.52
CA ALA A 138 -21.78 4.46 3.07
C ALA A 138 -21.84 5.88 2.46
N GLY A 139 -21.73 6.95 3.27
CA GLY A 139 -21.82 8.35 2.80
C GLY A 139 -20.71 8.82 1.85
N ILE A 140 -19.85 7.93 1.35
CA ILE A 140 -18.73 8.27 0.48
C ILE A 140 -19.07 7.88 -0.97
N ARG A 141 -19.22 8.88 -1.85
CA ARG A 141 -19.39 8.69 -3.28
C ARG A 141 -18.05 8.76 -4.00
N LYS A 142 -17.72 7.73 -4.77
CA LYS A 142 -16.49 7.65 -5.56
C LYS A 142 -16.84 7.78 -7.05
N SER A 143 -16.31 8.78 -7.72
CA SER A 143 -16.57 9.06 -9.13
C SER A 143 -15.27 9.10 -9.91
N ALA A 144 -15.08 8.16 -10.84
CA ALA A 144 -13.92 8.09 -11.72
C ALA A 144 -14.38 8.24 -13.18
N PHE A 145 -13.74 9.10 -13.94
CA PHE A 145 -14.11 9.40 -15.32
C PHE A 145 -12.99 9.04 -16.28
N CYS A 146 -13.36 8.59 -17.47
CA CYS A 146 -12.39 8.45 -18.55
C CYS A 146 -11.96 9.82 -19.08
N ASP A 147 -10.98 9.86 -19.94
CA ASP A 147 -10.45 11.09 -20.55
C ASP A 147 -11.47 11.88 -21.39
N VAL A 148 -12.52 11.21 -21.90
CA VAL A 148 -13.61 11.85 -22.65
C VAL A 148 -14.60 12.56 -21.74
N HIS A 149 -14.88 11.97 -20.58
CA HIS A 149 -15.94 12.38 -19.67
C HIS A 149 -15.41 13.11 -18.42
N SER A 150 -14.13 13.46 -18.43
CA SER A 150 -13.57 14.34 -17.39
C SER A 150 -14.22 15.73 -17.48
N PRO A 151 -14.54 16.38 -16.34
CA PRO A 151 -15.15 17.70 -16.32
C PRO A 151 -14.32 18.73 -17.10
N SER A 152 -15.02 19.67 -17.75
CA SER A 152 -14.40 20.81 -18.44
C SER A 152 -13.54 21.61 -17.48
N GLY A 153 -12.28 21.90 -17.87
CA GLY A 153 -11.32 22.60 -17.01
C GLY A 153 -10.40 21.70 -16.17
N TYR A 154 -10.65 20.39 -16.12
CA TYR A 154 -9.69 19.46 -15.48
C TYR A 154 -8.52 19.19 -16.43
N LYS A 155 -7.37 19.79 -16.13
CA LYS A 155 -6.11 19.45 -16.82
C LYS A 155 -5.64 18.09 -16.27
N ALA A 156 -5.69 17.06 -17.11
CA ALA A 156 -5.12 15.74 -16.79
C ALA A 156 -3.60 15.91 -16.60
N GLY A 157 -3.20 16.15 -15.37
CA GLY A 157 -1.79 16.17 -14.99
C GLY A 157 -1.30 14.74 -14.94
N VAL A 158 -0.41 14.34 -15.83
CA VAL A 158 0.50 13.25 -15.54
C VAL A 158 1.13 13.57 -14.19
N SER A 159 1.05 12.64 -13.22
CA SER A 159 1.59 12.85 -11.86
C SER A 159 2.98 13.46 -11.98
N ARG A 160 3.06 14.77 -11.81
CA ARG A 160 4.33 15.52 -11.82
C ARG A 160 5.11 15.06 -10.59
N GLY A 161 6.12 14.23 -10.79
CA GLY A 161 7.29 14.29 -9.94
C GLY A 161 7.76 15.75 -9.99
N MET A 162 8.00 16.33 -8.80
CA MET A 162 8.46 17.69 -8.57
C MET A 162 9.39 18.15 -9.69
N TYR A 163 9.18 19.37 -10.20
CA TYR A 163 9.83 20.12 -11.26
C TYR A 163 9.12 20.09 -12.62
N ALA A 164 8.20 21.01 -12.82
CA ALA A 164 8.03 21.75 -14.08
C ALA A 164 7.10 22.96 -13.89
N ASN A 165 7.68 24.12 -14.07
CA ASN A 165 7.00 25.40 -14.29
C ASN A 165 6.41 25.42 -15.69
N SER A 166 5.30 26.07 -15.79
CA SER A 166 4.87 26.98 -16.87
C SER A 166 3.43 26.75 -17.37
N ASP A 167 2.81 27.86 -17.44
CA ASP A 167 1.48 28.18 -17.95
C ASP A 167 1.32 27.76 -19.40
N GLU A 168 0.25 27.02 -19.73
CA GLU A 168 -0.29 26.92 -21.07
C GLU A 168 -1.82 26.87 -21.05
N GLU A 169 -2.38 27.67 -21.92
CA GLU A 169 -3.75 28.10 -22.10
C GLU A 169 -4.71 27.01 -22.59
N LEU A 170 -5.98 27.16 -22.23
CA LEU A 170 -7.11 26.29 -22.58
C LEU A 170 -7.43 26.33 -24.07
N THR A 171 -7.26 25.21 -24.77
CA THR A 171 -7.94 24.98 -26.03
C THR A 171 -8.46 23.54 -26.13
N SER A 172 -9.65 23.36 -26.72
CA SER A 172 -10.28 22.06 -27.00
C SER A 172 -9.36 21.17 -27.83
N GLU A 173 -8.92 20.04 -27.24
CA GLU A 173 -7.92 19.15 -27.87
C GLU A 173 -8.52 18.42 -29.09
N LYS A 174 -7.88 18.56 -30.25
CA LYS A 174 -8.20 17.83 -31.50
C LYS A 174 -7.97 16.30 -31.30
N PRO A 175 -8.78 15.43 -31.99
CA PRO A 175 -8.72 13.96 -31.80
C PRO A 175 -7.34 13.32 -31.94
N GLY A 176 -6.46 13.82 -32.79
CA GLY A 176 -5.10 13.32 -33.00
C GLY A 176 -4.16 13.54 -31.80
N LYS A 177 -4.29 14.67 -31.08
CA LYS A 177 -3.50 14.97 -29.88
C LYS A 177 -3.83 14.01 -28.75
N ARG A 178 -5.11 13.63 -28.61
CA ARG A 178 -5.58 12.67 -27.61
C ARG A 178 -5.01 11.27 -27.79
N GLN A 179 -4.97 10.75 -29.02
CA GLN A 179 -4.38 9.43 -29.29
C GLN A 179 -2.87 9.41 -29.00
N LYS A 180 -2.15 10.49 -29.30
CA LYS A 180 -0.73 10.64 -28.97
C LYS A 180 -0.53 10.59 -27.46
N LYS A 181 -1.32 11.36 -26.69
CA LYS A 181 -1.28 11.36 -25.21
C LYS A 181 -1.53 9.97 -24.60
N LEU A 182 -2.49 9.20 -25.12
CA LEU A 182 -2.73 7.83 -24.67
C LEU A 182 -1.58 6.87 -24.98
N LYS A 183 -0.91 7.04 -26.14
CA LYS A 183 0.30 6.27 -26.48
C LYS A 183 1.45 6.57 -25.52
N ASP A 184 1.64 7.83 -25.17
CA ASP A 184 2.70 8.27 -24.24
C ASP A 184 2.44 7.77 -22.82
N VAL A 185 1.18 7.80 -22.36
CA VAL A 185 0.77 7.21 -21.07
C VAL A 185 1.08 5.69 -21.07
N ARG A 186 0.78 4.97 -22.15
CA ARG A 186 1.12 3.52 -22.23
C ARG A 186 2.62 3.26 -22.17
N LYS A 187 3.42 4.03 -22.88
CA LYS A 187 4.89 3.94 -22.82
C LYS A 187 5.38 4.17 -21.39
N LEU A 188 4.83 5.19 -20.71
CA LEU A 188 5.15 5.49 -19.33
C LEU A 188 4.77 4.36 -18.36
N LEU A 189 3.56 3.80 -18.50
CA LEU A 189 3.10 2.67 -17.70
C LEU A 189 4.00 1.44 -17.89
N ASN A 190 4.35 1.12 -19.13
CA ASN A 190 5.24 0.01 -19.43
C ASN A 190 6.66 0.24 -18.88
N LYS A 191 7.20 1.45 -19.05
CA LYS A 191 8.50 1.82 -18.48
C LYS A 191 8.52 1.66 -16.94
N ARG A 192 7.46 2.10 -16.26
CA ARG A 192 7.36 1.97 -14.79
C ARG A 192 7.20 0.52 -14.32
N ARG A 193 6.52 -0.33 -15.07
CA ARG A 193 6.39 -1.77 -14.75
C ARG A 193 7.70 -2.52 -14.88
N ASN A 194 8.48 -2.18 -15.90
CA ASN A 194 9.76 -2.79 -16.17
C ASN A 194 10.92 -2.11 -15.42
N TYR A 195 10.64 -1.02 -14.71
CA TYR A 195 11.66 -0.32 -13.94
C TYR A 195 12.01 -1.10 -12.69
N THR A 196 13.21 -1.66 -12.68
CA THR A 196 13.88 -2.14 -11.48
C THR A 196 14.73 -1.01 -10.94
N ALA A 197 14.41 -0.52 -9.74
CA ALA A 197 15.23 0.50 -9.12
C ALA A 197 16.67 -0.01 -8.96
N PRO A 198 17.69 0.79 -9.30
CA PRO A 198 19.07 0.38 -9.09
C PRO A 198 19.27 0.11 -7.60
N ILE A 199 19.91 -1.02 -7.30
CA ILE A 199 20.23 -1.39 -5.92
C ILE A 199 21.32 -0.45 -5.45
N SER A 200 20.99 0.38 -4.47
CA SER A 200 21.95 1.27 -3.83
C SER A 200 22.30 0.75 -2.44
N PHE A 201 23.58 0.62 -2.17
CA PHE A 201 24.09 0.33 -0.84
C PHE A 201 25.28 1.26 -0.54
N PRO A 202 25.50 1.59 0.73
CA PRO A 202 26.58 2.50 1.09
C PRO A 202 27.95 1.92 0.73
N VAL A 203 28.79 2.75 0.15
CA VAL A 203 30.21 2.43 -0.08
C VAL A 203 30.95 2.62 1.25
N ILE A 204 31.66 1.60 1.68
CA ILE A 204 32.48 1.68 2.90
C ILE A 204 33.81 2.36 2.52
N PRO A 205 34.18 3.46 3.16
CA PRO A 205 35.47 4.11 2.92
C PRO A 205 36.64 3.17 3.22
N PRO A 206 37.74 3.21 2.44
CA PRO A 206 38.89 2.32 2.66
C PRO A 206 39.54 2.50 4.03
N GLU A 207 39.49 3.72 4.58
CA GLU A 207 40.00 4.03 5.93
C GLU A 207 39.25 3.22 7.01
N LYS A 208 37.92 3.13 6.90
CA LYS A 208 37.11 2.35 7.82
C LYS A 208 37.33 0.83 7.68
N LEU A 209 37.63 0.35 6.47
CA LEU A 209 38.00 -1.04 6.25
C LEU A 209 39.33 -1.35 6.93
N LYS A 210 40.33 -0.45 6.84
CA LYS A 210 41.62 -0.61 7.55
C LYS A 210 41.43 -0.62 9.06
N GLU A 211 40.69 0.35 9.62
CA GLU A 211 40.37 0.42 11.05
C GLU A 211 39.76 -0.89 11.56
N ILE A 212 38.84 -1.51 10.80
CA ILE A 212 38.23 -2.79 11.15
C ILE A 212 39.28 -3.92 11.05
N THR A 213 40.13 -3.89 10.00
CA THR A 213 41.17 -4.93 9.79
C THR A 213 42.19 -4.95 10.93
N ASP A 214 42.57 -3.79 11.45
CA ASP A 214 43.53 -3.65 12.51
C ASP A 214 43.01 -4.24 13.84
N ASN A 215 41.70 -4.18 14.05
CA ASN A 215 41.02 -4.71 15.23
C ASN A 215 40.76 -6.24 15.19
N ILE A 216 41.15 -6.92 14.11
CA ILE A 216 40.89 -8.36 13.94
C ILE A 216 42.23 -9.12 14.11
N ASP A 217 42.21 -10.19 14.92
CA ASP A 217 43.38 -11.07 15.10
C ASP A 217 43.20 -12.38 14.30
N VAL A 218 43.49 -12.31 13.00
CA VAL A 218 43.39 -13.46 12.08
C VAL A 218 44.63 -13.49 11.17
N ARG A 219 45.09 -14.68 10.79
CA ARG A 219 46.16 -14.82 9.77
C ARG A 219 45.64 -14.24 8.43
N ASN A 220 46.49 -13.52 7.69
CA ASN A 220 46.14 -12.87 6.41
C ASN A 220 44.96 -11.90 6.51
N LYS A 221 45.02 -10.99 7.47
CA LYS A 221 43.96 -10.00 7.80
C LYS A 221 43.39 -9.29 6.56
N GLU A 222 44.23 -8.85 5.64
CA GLU A 222 43.80 -8.10 4.44
C GLU A 222 43.01 -8.96 3.46
N GLU A 223 43.48 -10.17 3.19
CA GLU A 223 42.77 -11.09 2.30
C GLU A 223 41.43 -11.51 2.91
N PHE A 224 41.41 -11.81 4.19
CA PHE A 224 40.19 -12.14 4.93
C PHE A 224 39.17 -11.00 4.87
N MET A 225 39.61 -9.75 5.11
CA MET A 225 38.73 -8.59 5.06
C MET A 225 38.17 -8.34 3.64
N ASN A 226 39.01 -8.48 2.61
CA ASN A 226 38.57 -8.36 1.23
C ASN A 226 37.49 -9.38 0.87
N ARG A 227 37.65 -10.64 1.30
CA ARG A 227 36.65 -11.71 1.11
C ARG A 227 35.36 -11.42 1.86
N ILE A 228 35.42 -10.97 3.11
CA ILE A 228 34.24 -10.58 3.91
C ILE A 228 33.53 -9.38 3.29
N HIS A 229 34.28 -8.37 2.85
CA HIS A 229 33.68 -7.20 2.18
C HIS A 229 32.97 -7.58 0.89
N ALA A 230 33.61 -8.43 0.05
CA ALA A 230 32.97 -8.95 -1.16
C ALA A 230 31.69 -9.75 -0.84
N TYR A 231 31.75 -10.62 0.17
CA TYR A 231 30.59 -11.37 0.63
C TYR A 231 29.47 -10.47 1.15
N TRP A 232 29.82 -9.48 1.97
CA TRP A 232 28.86 -8.48 2.47
C TRP A 232 28.19 -7.73 1.32
N LYS A 233 28.97 -7.28 0.32
CA LYS A 233 28.46 -6.62 -0.87
C LYS A 233 27.47 -7.49 -1.63
N MET A 234 27.84 -8.72 -1.92
CA MET A 234 26.98 -9.72 -2.58
C MET A 234 25.68 -9.96 -1.80
N LYS A 235 25.75 -10.13 -0.47
CA LYS A 235 24.57 -10.33 0.38
C LYS A 235 23.67 -9.11 0.41
N ARG A 236 24.25 -7.90 0.43
CA ARG A 236 23.47 -6.63 0.37
C ARG A 236 22.77 -6.49 -0.98
N GLU A 237 23.46 -6.84 -2.06
CA GLU A 237 22.90 -6.84 -3.42
C GLU A 237 21.74 -7.83 -3.54
N TYR A 238 21.91 -9.07 -3.11
CA TYR A 238 20.86 -10.08 -3.09
C TYR A 238 19.62 -9.63 -2.29
N ARG A 239 19.81 -8.88 -1.23
CA ARG A 239 18.72 -8.32 -0.40
C ARG A 239 18.22 -6.94 -0.88
N SER A 240 18.48 -6.57 -2.11
CA SER A 240 18.06 -5.28 -2.68
C SER A 240 18.54 -4.06 -1.86
N GLY A 241 19.73 -4.13 -1.31
CA GLY A 241 20.35 -3.05 -0.52
C GLY A 241 19.89 -2.99 0.94
N VAL A 242 19.01 -3.88 1.39
CA VAL A 242 18.53 -3.89 2.79
C VAL A 242 19.64 -4.32 3.75
N PRO A 243 19.84 -3.63 4.89
CA PRO A 243 20.82 -4.00 5.90
C PRO A 243 20.69 -5.45 6.37
N LEU A 244 21.82 -6.14 6.55
CA LEU A 244 21.83 -7.50 7.08
C LEU A 244 21.33 -7.54 8.53
N LEU A 245 21.73 -6.54 9.33
CA LEU A 245 21.25 -6.32 10.67
C LEU A 245 20.28 -5.15 10.65
N ARG A 246 19.03 -5.40 10.99
CA ARG A 246 18.07 -4.34 11.27
C ARG A 246 18.33 -3.83 12.69
N ARG A 247 19.18 -2.85 12.79
CA ARG A 247 19.13 -1.99 13.96
C ARG A 247 17.92 -1.07 13.74
N LEU A 248 16.84 -1.34 14.46
CA LEU A 248 15.93 -0.27 14.79
C LEU A 248 16.82 0.74 15.49
N VAL A 249 17.12 1.84 14.84
CA VAL A 249 17.85 2.94 15.47
C VAL A 249 16.91 3.41 16.57
N ALA A 250 17.09 2.84 17.74
CA ALA A 250 16.59 3.41 18.96
C ALA A 250 17.26 4.78 19.02
N SER A 251 16.50 5.77 18.51
CA SER A 251 16.73 7.21 18.69
C SER A 251 18.18 7.66 18.74
N SER A 252 18.70 8.14 17.62
CA SER A 252 19.74 9.16 17.66
C SER A 252 19.22 10.52 18.19
N SER A 253 18.12 10.52 18.94
CA SER A 253 17.64 11.69 19.69
C SER A 253 18.57 12.12 20.81
N LYS A 254 19.61 11.33 21.13
CA LYS A 254 20.61 11.77 22.11
C LYS A 254 21.63 12.77 21.56
N SER A 255 21.85 12.84 20.25
CA SER A 255 22.87 13.74 19.69
C SER A 255 22.36 15.17 19.40
N ASN A 256 21.06 15.37 19.25
CA ASN A 256 20.52 16.71 19.01
C ASN A 256 20.11 17.46 20.30
N LEU A 257 20.08 16.78 21.44
CA LEU A 257 19.82 17.42 22.74
C LEU A 257 21.07 18.03 23.38
N ALA A 258 22.26 17.73 22.86
CA ALA A 258 23.53 18.27 23.41
C ALA A 258 23.86 19.68 22.89
N LEU A 259 23.09 20.24 21.97
CA LEU A 259 23.33 21.56 21.37
C LEU A 259 22.43 22.67 21.87
N LEU A 260 21.52 22.37 22.81
CA LEU A 260 20.68 23.37 23.43
C LEU A 260 21.00 23.47 24.92
N SER A 261 21.96 24.32 25.25
CA SER A 261 22.08 24.91 26.59
C SER A 261 20.88 25.84 26.76
N ILE A 262 19.82 25.37 27.38
CA ILE A 262 18.57 26.09 27.49
C ILE A 262 18.11 26.11 28.95
N ASP A 263 17.64 27.29 29.34
CA ASP A 263 17.10 27.68 30.64
C ASP A 263 16.16 26.69 31.32
N LYS A 264 15.99 26.79 32.64
CA LYS A 264 15.21 25.88 33.49
C LYS A 264 13.78 25.60 32.99
N ASP A 265 13.13 26.57 32.37
CA ASP A 265 11.76 26.41 31.82
C ASP A 265 11.69 25.43 30.65
N SER A 266 12.76 25.32 29.86
CA SER A 266 12.80 24.38 28.76
C SER A 266 13.07 22.94 29.21
N SER A 267 13.68 22.72 30.39
CA SER A 267 13.86 21.36 30.93
C SER A 267 12.53 20.73 31.36
N GLU A 268 11.64 21.54 31.92
CA GLU A 268 10.28 21.10 32.28
C GLU A 268 9.43 20.82 31.05
N MET A 269 9.54 21.66 30.02
CA MET A 269 8.86 21.45 28.75
C MET A 269 9.33 20.17 28.04
N ILE A 270 10.63 19.88 28.08
CA ILE A 270 11.22 18.62 27.56
C ILE A 270 10.75 17.41 28.35
N SER A 271 10.64 17.51 29.69
CA SER A 271 10.11 16.46 30.54
C SER A 271 8.65 16.16 30.24
N ASN A 272 7.83 17.19 30.09
CA ASN A 272 6.43 17.07 29.72
C ASN A 272 6.27 16.46 28.31
N LEU A 273 7.10 16.84 27.36
CA LEU A 273 7.10 16.27 26.02
C LEU A 273 7.41 14.76 26.03
N LYS A 274 8.42 14.34 26.82
CA LYS A 274 8.74 12.93 27.00
C LYS A 274 7.59 12.14 27.63
N PHE A 275 6.93 12.72 28.63
CA PHE A 275 5.76 12.13 29.28
C PHE A 275 4.60 11.92 28.28
N TRP A 276 4.29 12.93 27.46
CA TRP A 276 3.26 12.81 26.43
C TRP A 276 3.62 11.80 25.35
N GLN A 277 4.90 11.69 24.99
CA GLN A 277 5.39 10.68 24.07
C GLN A 277 5.19 9.26 24.63
N GLN A 278 5.47 9.07 25.93
CA GLN A 278 5.26 7.78 26.59
C GLN A 278 3.78 7.40 26.63
N ILE A 279 2.90 8.32 27.04
CA ILE A 279 1.44 8.09 27.03
C ILE A 279 0.96 7.70 25.62
N ARG A 280 1.43 8.42 24.59
CA ARG A 280 1.09 8.11 23.21
C ARG A 280 1.52 6.71 22.80
N GLN A 281 2.73 6.27 23.15
CA GLN A 281 3.21 4.91 22.88
C GLN A 281 2.36 3.85 23.60
N ASP A 282 1.98 4.11 24.83
CA ASP A 282 1.20 3.16 25.62
C ASP A 282 -0.25 3.07 25.14
N LEU A 283 -0.84 4.19 24.73
CA LEU A 283 -2.14 4.20 24.05
C LEU A 283 -2.11 3.43 22.72
N GLU A 284 -1.02 3.56 21.96
CA GLU A 284 -0.86 2.81 20.72
C GLU A 284 -0.73 1.30 20.97
N LYS A 285 0.00 0.88 22.01
CA LYS A 285 0.07 -0.54 22.43
C LYS A 285 -1.31 -1.04 22.86
N ALA A 286 -2.04 -0.27 23.68
CA ALA A 286 -3.38 -0.63 24.13
C ALA A 286 -4.34 -0.80 22.93
N ARG A 287 -4.25 0.09 21.97
CA ARG A 287 -5.01 0.01 20.74
C ARG A 287 -4.71 -1.26 19.93
N LEU A 288 -3.42 -1.58 19.73
CA LEU A 288 -3.01 -2.80 19.03
C LEU A 288 -3.50 -4.06 19.75
N LEU A 289 -3.44 -4.09 21.08
CA LEU A 289 -3.99 -5.18 21.89
C LEU A 289 -5.50 -5.32 21.71
N SER A 290 -6.22 -4.22 21.71
CA SER A 290 -7.68 -4.19 21.47
C SER A 290 -8.02 -4.73 20.08
N GLU A 291 -7.26 -4.35 19.06
CA GLU A 291 -7.44 -4.83 17.68
C GLU A 291 -7.17 -6.34 17.55
N LEU A 292 -6.10 -6.82 18.19
CA LEU A 292 -5.77 -8.26 18.24
C LEU A 292 -6.86 -9.06 18.99
N SER A 293 -7.36 -8.52 20.11
CA SER A 293 -8.50 -9.11 20.84
C SER A 293 -9.75 -9.21 19.98
N ARG A 294 -10.08 -8.16 19.26
CA ARG A 294 -11.22 -8.14 18.32
C ARG A 294 -11.04 -9.17 17.20
N LYS A 295 -9.83 -9.28 16.66
CA LYS A 295 -9.49 -10.32 15.65
C LYS A 295 -9.67 -11.72 16.21
N ARG A 296 -9.18 -11.97 17.42
CA ARG A 296 -9.34 -13.25 18.13
C ARG A 296 -10.79 -13.59 18.32
N GLU A 297 -11.62 -12.65 18.74
CA GLU A 297 -13.05 -12.89 18.96
C GLU A 297 -13.82 -13.13 17.65
N LYS A 298 -13.40 -12.47 16.54
CA LYS A 298 -13.93 -12.77 15.21
C LYS A 298 -13.65 -14.22 14.79
N ILE A 299 -12.40 -14.67 14.95
CA ILE A 299 -11.99 -16.05 14.64
C ILE A 299 -12.73 -17.06 15.52
N LYS A 300 -12.86 -16.79 16.83
CA LYS A 300 -13.64 -17.65 17.71
C LYS A 300 -15.10 -17.77 17.28
N ARG A 301 -15.71 -16.67 16.86
CA ARG A 301 -17.09 -16.65 16.38
C ARG A 301 -17.24 -17.48 15.10
N GLU A 302 -16.29 -17.40 14.18
CA GLU A 302 -16.28 -18.23 12.96
C GLU A 302 -16.09 -19.71 13.30
N LEU A 303 -15.16 -20.03 14.20
CA LEU A 303 -14.95 -21.40 14.69
C LEU A 303 -16.22 -21.96 15.31
N PHE A 304 -16.91 -21.19 16.14
CA PHE A 304 -18.16 -21.61 16.77
C PHE A 304 -19.30 -21.83 15.74
N ARG A 305 -19.40 -20.97 14.73
CA ARG A 305 -20.35 -21.17 13.62
C ARG A 305 -20.06 -22.44 12.84
N ASN A 306 -18.79 -22.70 12.54
CA ASN A 306 -18.41 -23.94 11.87
C ASN A 306 -18.71 -25.18 12.72
N PHE A 307 -18.47 -25.10 14.03
CA PHE A 307 -18.82 -26.18 14.96
C PHE A 307 -20.30 -26.44 15.00
N ILE A 308 -21.14 -25.41 15.06
CA ILE A 308 -22.59 -25.55 14.97
C ILE A 308 -22.98 -26.21 13.64
N SER A 309 -22.46 -25.72 12.53
CA SER A 309 -22.76 -26.28 11.19
C SER A 309 -22.35 -27.75 11.08
N ILE A 310 -21.20 -28.14 11.63
CA ILE A 310 -20.77 -29.54 11.67
C ILE A 310 -21.75 -30.38 12.52
N ASN A 311 -22.13 -29.90 13.70
CA ASN A 311 -23.08 -30.61 14.55
C ASN A 311 -24.45 -30.73 13.89
N ASP A 312 -24.92 -29.65 13.23
CA ASP A 312 -26.22 -29.72 12.50
C ASP A 312 -26.18 -30.75 11.35
N THR A 313 -25.03 -30.85 10.64
CA THR A 313 -24.87 -31.86 9.58
C THR A 313 -24.82 -33.28 10.12
N LEU A 314 -24.22 -33.48 11.29
CA LEU A 314 -24.10 -34.77 11.94
C LEU A 314 -25.43 -35.22 12.60
N LEU A 315 -26.13 -34.29 13.25
CA LEU A 315 -27.38 -34.59 13.97
C LEU A 315 -28.59 -34.66 13.07
N TYR A 316 -28.62 -33.88 11.99
CA TYR A 316 -29.78 -33.79 11.09
C TYR A 316 -29.38 -33.97 9.61
N PRO A 317 -28.79 -35.11 9.21
CA PRO A 317 -28.34 -35.33 7.85
C PRO A 317 -29.45 -35.26 6.80
N THR A 318 -30.65 -35.74 7.17
CA THR A 318 -31.85 -35.74 6.29
C THR A 318 -32.39 -34.33 6.03
N MET A 319 -32.33 -33.43 7.01
CA MET A 319 -32.79 -32.04 6.86
C MET A 319 -31.91 -31.25 5.89
N ASN A 320 -30.62 -31.49 5.90
CA ASN A 320 -29.68 -30.82 4.96
C ASN A 320 -29.86 -31.35 3.53
N LEU A 321 -30.13 -32.66 3.36
CA LEU A 321 -30.49 -33.25 2.07
C LEU A 321 -31.78 -32.63 1.51
N MET A 322 -32.82 -32.50 2.37
CA MET A 322 -34.06 -31.85 1.98
C MET A 322 -33.92 -30.40 1.60
N LYS A 323 -33.11 -29.61 2.36
CA LYS A 323 -32.81 -28.21 1.99
C LYS A 323 -32.11 -28.11 0.65
N ASN A 324 -31.08 -28.91 0.41
CA ASN A 324 -30.35 -28.91 -0.87
C ASN A 324 -31.28 -29.28 -2.04
N LEU A 325 -32.18 -30.26 -1.86
CA LEU A 325 -33.18 -30.62 -2.88
C LEU A 325 -34.18 -29.49 -3.15
N ILE A 326 -34.63 -28.78 -2.12
CA ILE A 326 -35.52 -27.61 -2.26
C ILE A 326 -34.80 -26.47 -2.98
N ASP A 327 -33.56 -26.22 -2.63
CA ASP A 327 -32.75 -25.15 -3.27
C ASP A 327 -32.46 -25.48 -4.75
N GLU A 328 -32.18 -26.74 -5.08
CA GLU A 328 -32.04 -27.20 -6.47
C GLU A 328 -33.36 -27.07 -7.26
N LEU A 329 -34.48 -27.37 -6.65
CA LEU A 329 -35.82 -27.24 -7.29
C LEU A 329 -36.21 -25.75 -7.48
N GLN A 330 -35.80 -24.86 -6.59
CA GLN A 330 -36.09 -23.42 -6.72
C GLN A 330 -35.22 -22.73 -7.79
N VAL A 331 -34.05 -23.29 -8.15
CA VAL A 331 -33.19 -22.78 -9.23
C VAL A 331 -33.66 -23.23 -10.61
N THR A 332 -34.55 -24.21 -10.69
CA THR A 332 -35.08 -24.77 -11.97
C THR A 332 -36.46 -24.21 -12.36
N TYR A 333 -36.99 -23.26 -11.61
CA TYR A 333 -38.17 -22.46 -11.92
C TYR A 333 -37.79 -20.98 -11.96
#